data_e958f23af195a52a6c1f99b8dafd9968
#
_entry.id   e958f23af195a52a6c1f99b8dafd9968
#
_cell.length_a   1.000
_cell.length_b   1.000
_cell.length_c   1.000
_cell.angle_alpha   90.00
_cell.angle_beta   90.00
_cell.angle_gamma   90.00
#
_symmetry.space_group_name_H-M   'P 1'
#
loop_
_entity.id
_entity.type
_entity.pdbx_description
1 polymer ?
#
loop_
_entity_poly.entity_id
_entity_poly.type
_entity_poly.pdbx_seq_one_letter_code
_entity_poly.pdbx_strand_id
1 'polypeptide(L)'
;MTAGSFNETPRGSRFHIAIFGRRNAGKSSLINALANQEVAIVSSVPGTTTDPVYKTMEILPLGPVVLIDTAGIDDVGELGNLRIKKTIGVLAKADLMVLVIDAGQTPGEKAYELELIRKAGEQGVPVLGVLNKIDLYPEAKAPEFERLLGIRVVPASAASRQGIEQLVKEMIRLAPKDWSSPTILGDLINPGDTVVLVVPIDLAAPRGRLILPQVQTIRDLLDNDAMALVVKERELKTALAGLVRKPKLVVTDSQAFSKVDADTPGDIMLTSFSILFARYKGDLEALVAGALAVDSLKPGDRVLIAEACTHHRVEDDIGTVKIPRWLRRKAGGELRFDWSSGIEMPSELGQYKLIVHCGACMINRKEMLHRLMQAAGAGVPVVNYGVLIASLHGILRRALSPFPGALRLLEESKTGVNEYAKGLCGGAGTGC
;
A
#
# COMPACT_ATOMS: atom_id res chain seq x y z
N MET A 1 -2.69 4.03 -21.46
CA MET A 1 -2.25 4.49 -20.12
C MET A 1 -1.34 5.67 -20.30
N THR A 2 -1.81 6.88 -19.98
CA THR A 2 -0.97 8.08 -19.95
C THR A 2 0.06 7.88 -18.84
N ALA A 3 1.33 7.91 -19.21
CA ALA A 3 2.44 7.84 -18.27
C ALA A 3 2.31 9.02 -17.28
N GLY A 4 2.03 8.73 -16.01
CA GLY A 4 2.13 9.71 -14.95
C GLY A 4 3.53 10.31 -14.99
N SER A 5 3.61 11.63 -14.87
CA SER A 5 4.89 12.34 -14.81
C SER A 5 5.70 11.79 -13.63
N PHE A 6 6.99 11.48 -13.84
CA PHE A 6 7.90 11.07 -12.76
C PHE A 6 8.11 12.15 -11.70
N ASN A 7 7.62 13.37 -11.94
CA ASN A 7 7.65 14.49 -11.01
C ASN A 7 6.46 14.50 -10.03
N GLU A 8 5.52 13.55 -10.16
CA GLU A 8 4.37 13.45 -9.26
C GLU A 8 4.57 12.38 -8.21
N THR A 9 4.18 12.66 -6.96
CA THR A 9 4.15 11.67 -5.88
C THR A 9 3.27 10.49 -6.31
N PRO A 10 3.77 9.23 -6.21
CA PRO A 10 3.00 8.05 -6.58
C PRO A 10 1.69 7.95 -5.81
N ARG A 11 0.62 7.48 -6.44
CA ARG A 11 -0.69 7.34 -5.79
C ARG A 11 -0.61 6.58 -4.47
N GLY A 12 0.11 5.48 -4.44
CA GLY A 12 0.26 4.65 -3.25
C GLY A 12 1.05 5.29 -2.09
N SER A 13 1.57 6.51 -2.27
CA SER A 13 2.28 7.28 -1.24
C SER A 13 1.55 8.58 -0.87
N ARG A 14 0.30 8.76 -1.33
CA ARG A 14 -0.54 9.92 -1.04
C ARG A 14 -1.53 9.60 0.10
N PHE A 15 -2.03 10.62 0.78
CA PHE A 15 -3.12 10.49 1.75
C PHE A 15 -4.44 10.25 1.01
N HIS A 16 -5.12 9.13 1.30
CA HIS A 16 -6.33 8.74 0.59
C HIS A 16 -7.57 9.16 1.38
N ILE A 17 -8.38 10.02 0.79
CA ILE A 17 -9.65 10.47 1.36
C ILE A 17 -10.79 9.91 0.52
N ALA A 18 -11.59 9.01 1.08
CA ALA A 18 -12.76 8.45 0.43
C ALA A 18 -13.99 9.31 0.72
N ILE A 19 -14.72 9.71 -0.33
CA ILE A 19 -15.89 10.56 -0.21
C ILE A 19 -17.14 9.74 -0.47
N PHE A 20 -17.92 9.51 0.60
CA PHE A 20 -19.18 8.78 0.59
C PHE A 20 -20.36 9.70 0.84
N GLY A 21 -21.56 9.25 0.52
CA GLY A 21 -22.81 9.95 0.76
C GLY A 21 -23.87 9.55 -0.26
N ARG A 22 -25.11 9.79 0.03
CA ARG A 22 -26.25 9.45 -0.86
C ARG A 22 -26.12 10.12 -2.23
N ARG A 23 -26.86 9.59 -3.20
CA ARG A 23 -27.01 10.22 -4.52
C ARG A 23 -27.48 11.68 -4.34
N ASN A 24 -26.93 12.58 -5.13
CA ASN A 24 -27.21 14.01 -5.10
C ASN A 24 -26.86 14.76 -3.79
N ALA A 25 -26.15 14.14 -2.84
CA ALA A 25 -25.64 14.85 -1.66
C ALA A 25 -24.57 15.90 -1.98
N GLY A 26 -24.06 15.92 -3.23
CA GLY A 26 -23.10 16.91 -3.70
C GLY A 26 -21.63 16.46 -3.57
N LYS A 27 -21.35 15.14 -3.57
CA LYS A 27 -19.99 14.57 -3.50
C LYS A 27 -19.04 15.16 -4.53
N SER A 28 -19.38 15.06 -5.82
CA SER A 28 -18.54 15.54 -6.91
C SER A 28 -18.39 17.07 -6.89
N SER A 29 -19.44 17.82 -6.46
CA SER A 29 -19.36 19.26 -6.26
C SER A 29 -18.39 19.61 -5.13
N LEU A 30 -18.41 18.86 -4.03
CA LEU A 30 -17.49 19.02 -2.90
C LEU A 30 -16.05 18.75 -3.31
N ILE A 31 -15.81 17.68 -4.08
CA ILE A 31 -14.51 17.36 -4.64
C ILE A 31 -13.98 18.51 -5.51
N ASN A 32 -14.85 19.09 -6.35
CA ASN A 32 -14.47 20.23 -7.18
C ASN A 32 -14.19 21.49 -6.33
N ALA A 33 -14.99 21.73 -5.28
CA ALA A 33 -14.76 22.84 -4.37
C ALA A 33 -13.43 22.72 -3.60
N LEU A 34 -13.05 21.51 -3.20
CA LEU A 34 -11.77 21.22 -2.57
C LEU A 34 -10.61 21.37 -3.57
N ALA A 35 -10.76 20.87 -4.81
CA ALA A 35 -9.72 20.90 -5.83
C ALA A 35 -9.43 22.31 -6.38
N ASN A 36 -10.38 23.21 -6.33
CA ASN A 36 -10.25 24.60 -6.83
C ASN A 36 -9.78 25.60 -5.76
N GLN A 37 -9.16 25.16 -4.68
CA GLN A 37 -8.48 26.06 -3.74
C GLN A 37 -7.13 26.52 -4.32
N GLU A 38 -6.67 27.73 -4.01
CA GLU A 38 -5.41 28.32 -4.50
C GLU A 38 -4.16 27.49 -4.17
N VAL A 39 -4.30 26.48 -3.34
CA VAL A 39 -3.26 25.57 -2.83
C VAL A 39 -3.22 24.23 -3.58
N ALA A 40 -4.12 24.01 -4.57
CA ALA A 40 -4.27 22.69 -5.18
C ALA A 40 -3.75 22.65 -6.64
N ILE A 41 -2.68 21.90 -6.89
CA ILE A 41 -2.29 21.48 -8.24
C ILE A 41 -3.09 20.20 -8.57
N VAL A 42 -3.96 20.27 -9.57
CA VAL A 42 -4.89 19.18 -9.91
C VAL A 42 -4.41 18.39 -11.12
N SER A 43 -4.36 17.06 -11.00
CA SER A 43 -4.27 16.13 -12.13
C SER A 43 -5.44 15.15 -12.06
N SER A 44 -6.27 15.07 -13.11
CA SER A 44 -7.41 14.15 -13.20
C SER A 44 -7.11 12.97 -14.12
N VAL A 45 -7.40 11.74 -13.66
CA VAL A 45 -7.38 10.53 -14.50
C VAL A 45 -8.80 10.00 -14.61
N PRO A 46 -9.39 9.89 -15.82
CA PRO A 46 -10.75 9.40 -16.02
C PRO A 46 -10.87 7.91 -15.66
N GLY A 47 -11.97 7.55 -14.97
CA GLY A 47 -12.41 6.17 -14.76
C GLY A 47 -13.66 5.86 -15.59
N THR A 48 -14.03 4.59 -15.72
CA THR A 48 -15.30 4.15 -16.29
C THR A 48 -16.47 4.45 -15.35
N THR A 49 -17.69 4.53 -15.87
CA THR A 49 -18.90 5.03 -15.18
C THR A 49 -19.30 4.28 -13.90
N THR A 50 -18.67 3.17 -13.56
CA THR A 50 -18.95 2.34 -12.37
C THR A 50 -17.78 2.21 -11.41
N ASP A 51 -16.60 2.73 -11.75
CA ASP A 51 -15.41 2.66 -10.90
C ASP A 51 -15.16 3.98 -10.17
N PRO A 52 -14.58 3.95 -8.96
CA PRO A 52 -14.22 5.18 -8.23
C PRO A 52 -13.33 6.09 -9.06
N VAL A 53 -13.66 7.38 -9.09
CA VAL A 53 -12.83 8.40 -9.76
C VAL A 53 -11.81 8.93 -8.77
N TYR A 54 -10.55 8.96 -9.18
CA TYR A 54 -9.44 9.42 -8.34
C TYR A 54 -9.02 10.83 -8.79
N LYS A 55 -9.09 11.81 -7.88
CA LYS A 55 -8.52 13.14 -8.09
C LYS A 55 -7.34 13.37 -7.16
N THR A 56 -6.22 13.78 -7.72
CA THR A 56 -5.01 14.08 -6.97
C THR A 56 -4.88 15.57 -6.74
N MET A 57 -4.50 15.96 -5.52
CA MET A 57 -4.26 17.34 -5.13
C MET A 57 -3.23 17.41 -4.00
N GLU A 58 -2.85 18.60 -3.61
CA GLU A 58 -2.00 18.83 -2.44
C GLU A 58 -2.77 19.64 -1.39
N ILE A 59 -2.73 19.21 -0.15
CA ILE A 59 -3.34 19.89 1.01
C ILE A 59 -2.24 20.12 2.04
N LEU A 60 -1.77 21.35 2.21
CA LEU A 60 -0.77 21.68 3.22
C LEU A 60 -1.42 21.76 4.61
N PRO A 61 -0.81 21.17 5.67
CA PRO A 61 0.49 20.46 5.71
C PRO A 61 0.42 18.95 5.44
N LEU A 62 -0.72 18.37 5.04
CA LEU A 62 -0.84 16.94 4.76
C LEU A 62 0.02 16.47 3.57
N GLY A 63 0.35 17.38 2.66
CA GLY A 63 1.07 17.07 1.43
C GLY A 63 0.16 16.46 0.35
N PRO A 64 0.68 15.53 -0.47
CA PRO A 64 -0.05 14.96 -1.59
C PRO A 64 -1.24 14.08 -1.14
N VAL A 65 -2.44 14.39 -1.64
CA VAL A 65 -3.71 13.75 -1.30
C VAL A 65 -4.35 13.13 -2.54
N VAL A 66 -5.09 12.05 -2.37
CA VAL A 66 -6.00 11.46 -3.36
C VAL A 66 -7.42 11.52 -2.83
N LEU A 67 -8.32 12.21 -3.52
CA LEU A 67 -9.74 12.13 -3.29
C LEU A 67 -10.33 11.00 -4.11
N ILE A 68 -11.06 10.09 -3.46
CA ILE A 68 -11.73 8.93 -4.09
C ILE A 68 -13.22 9.25 -4.15
N ASP A 69 -13.73 9.54 -5.35
CA ASP A 69 -15.16 9.74 -5.56
C ASP A 69 -15.88 8.40 -5.69
N THR A 70 -16.84 8.14 -4.81
CA THR A 70 -17.61 6.89 -4.79
C THR A 70 -18.97 7.01 -5.49
N ALA A 71 -19.16 8.01 -6.35
CA ALA A 71 -20.45 8.35 -6.96
C ALA A 71 -21.19 7.18 -7.65
N GLY A 72 -20.51 6.17 -8.13
CA GLY A 72 -21.13 4.99 -8.75
C GLY A 72 -21.50 3.86 -7.78
N ILE A 73 -21.14 3.97 -6.51
CA ILE A 73 -21.36 2.91 -5.51
C ILE A 73 -22.72 3.05 -4.82
N ASP A 74 -23.34 4.24 -4.89
CA ASP A 74 -24.54 4.61 -4.14
C ASP A 74 -25.87 4.43 -4.90
N ASP A 75 -25.84 3.98 -6.16
CA ASP A 75 -27.07 3.81 -6.96
C ASP A 75 -27.88 2.59 -6.49
N VAL A 76 -29.17 2.82 -6.28
CA VAL A 76 -30.15 1.83 -5.82
C VAL A 76 -30.43 0.84 -6.95
N GLY A 77 -30.11 -0.44 -6.76
CA GLY A 77 -30.41 -1.52 -7.69
C GLY A 77 -29.92 -2.88 -7.15
N GLU A 78 -30.41 -3.98 -7.70
CA GLU A 78 -30.36 -5.39 -7.26
C GLU A 78 -29.01 -6.02 -6.86
N LEU A 79 -27.95 -5.27 -6.56
CA LEU A 79 -26.58 -5.74 -6.35
C LEU A 79 -26.02 -5.42 -4.95
N GLY A 80 -26.82 -5.61 -3.90
CA GLY A 80 -26.43 -5.30 -2.50
C GLY A 80 -25.06 -5.88 -2.11
N ASN A 81 -24.74 -7.12 -2.46
CA ASN A 81 -23.47 -7.75 -2.13
C ASN A 81 -22.25 -7.17 -2.90
N LEU A 82 -22.45 -6.77 -4.16
CA LEU A 82 -21.41 -6.14 -4.96
C LEU A 82 -21.09 -4.73 -4.45
N ARG A 83 -22.12 -4.01 -4.01
CA ARG A 83 -22.01 -2.68 -3.40
C ARG A 83 -21.23 -2.73 -2.08
N ILE A 84 -21.56 -3.69 -1.21
CA ILE A 84 -20.86 -3.92 0.05
C ILE A 84 -19.37 -4.20 -0.21
N LYS A 85 -19.05 -5.09 -1.15
CA LYS A 85 -17.67 -5.41 -1.53
C LYS A 85 -16.91 -4.17 -2.05
N LYS A 86 -17.52 -3.38 -2.93
CA LYS A 86 -16.91 -2.14 -3.45
C LYS A 86 -16.68 -1.10 -2.34
N THR A 87 -17.64 -0.92 -1.44
CA THR A 87 -17.50 -0.02 -0.28
C THR A 87 -16.33 -0.43 0.61
N ILE A 88 -16.25 -1.71 0.98
CA ILE A 88 -15.15 -2.26 1.78
C ILE A 88 -13.82 -2.09 1.04
N GLY A 89 -13.76 -2.37 -0.27
CA GLY A 89 -12.56 -2.20 -1.08
C GLY A 89 -12.06 -0.75 -1.16
N VAL A 90 -12.95 0.24 -1.11
CA VAL A 90 -12.57 1.66 -1.04
C VAL A 90 -12.11 2.03 0.37
N LEU A 91 -12.83 1.60 1.42
CA LEU A 91 -12.45 1.86 2.81
C LEU A 91 -11.09 1.23 3.17
N ALA A 92 -10.79 0.04 2.65
CA ALA A 92 -9.49 -0.61 2.84
C ALA A 92 -8.28 0.22 2.35
N LYS A 93 -8.52 1.21 1.47
CA LYS A 93 -7.49 2.11 0.92
C LYS A 93 -7.53 3.49 1.55
N ALA A 94 -8.66 3.88 2.17
CA ALA A 94 -8.86 5.22 2.67
C ALA A 94 -8.19 5.44 4.02
N ASP A 95 -7.48 6.54 4.15
CA ASP A 95 -6.89 6.99 5.42
C ASP A 95 -7.87 7.87 6.20
N LEU A 96 -8.85 8.47 5.49
CA LEU A 96 -9.96 9.25 6.04
C LEU A 96 -11.22 9.02 5.20
N MET A 97 -12.37 8.88 5.83
CA MET A 97 -13.67 8.90 5.18
C MET A 97 -14.34 10.26 5.40
N VAL A 98 -14.77 10.90 4.32
CA VAL A 98 -15.64 12.09 4.35
C VAL A 98 -17.05 11.66 3.96
N LEU A 99 -17.99 11.78 4.88
CA LEU A 99 -19.39 11.42 4.68
C LEU A 99 -20.22 12.69 4.37
N VAL A 100 -20.64 12.81 3.12
CA VAL A 100 -21.43 13.97 2.64
C VAL A 100 -22.92 13.74 2.88
N ILE A 101 -23.53 14.63 3.61
CA ILE A 101 -24.94 14.63 4.01
C ILE A 101 -25.60 15.85 3.39
N ASP A 102 -26.75 15.67 2.74
CA ASP A 102 -27.56 16.78 2.24
C ASP A 102 -28.27 17.46 3.39
N ALA A 103 -28.13 18.78 3.57
CA ALA A 103 -28.76 19.55 4.61
C ALA A 103 -30.29 19.57 4.52
N GLY A 104 -30.87 19.34 3.32
CA GLY A 104 -32.32 19.22 3.11
C GLY A 104 -32.89 17.87 3.55
N GLN A 105 -32.07 16.92 3.97
CA GLN A 105 -32.57 15.64 4.48
C GLN A 105 -33.00 15.76 5.95
N THR A 106 -34.16 15.17 6.26
CA THR A 106 -34.63 15.08 7.66
C THR A 106 -33.64 14.20 8.48
N PRO A 107 -33.41 14.55 9.76
CA PRO A 107 -32.49 13.75 10.62
C PRO A 107 -32.91 12.28 10.84
N GLY A 108 -34.20 11.92 10.57
CA GLY A 108 -34.79 10.65 11.02
C GLY A 108 -34.35 9.36 10.33
N GLU A 109 -33.88 9.39 9.08
CA GLU A 109 -33.51 8.18 8.34
C GLU A 109 -32.01 8.16 7.98
N LYS A 110 -31.19 7.67 8.90
CA LYS A 110 -29.72 7.64 8.75
C LYS A 110 -29.11 6.22 8.80
N ALA A 111 -29.93 5.19 8.55
CA ALA A 111 -29.47 3.81 8.57
C ALA A 111 -28.28 3.57 7.62
N TYR A 112 -28.28 4.21 6.45
CA TYR A 112 -27.19 4.12 5.47
C TYR A 112 -25.91 4.79 5.98
N GLU A 113 -26.02 5.99 6.52
CA GLU A 113 -24.88 6.73 7.07
C GLU A 113 -24.27 6.01 8.28
N LEU A 114 -25.10 5.49 9.19
CA LEU A 114 -24.68 4.72 10.35
C LEU A 114 -23.98 3.41 9.94
N GLU A 115 -24.48 2.73 8.90
CA GLU A 115 -23.82 1.53 8.37
C GLU A 115 -22.44 1.84 7.79
N LEU A 116 -22.29 2.94 7.05
CA LEU A 116 -20.98 3.37 6.53
C LEU A 116 -20.01 3.72 7.66
N ILE A 117 -20.48 4.43 8.70
CA ILE A 117 -19.67 4.76 9.87
C ILE A 117 -19.21 3.50 10.58
N ARG A 118 -20.10 2.53 10.79
CA ARG A 118 -19.77 1.23 11.38
C ARG A 118 -18.69 0.50 10.58
N LYS A 119 -18.87 0.40 9.26
CA LYS A 119 -17.87 -0.24 8.36
C LYS A 119 -16.52 0.48 8.37
N ALA A 120 -16.51 1.81 8.40
CA ALA A 120 -15.29 2.59 8.52
C ALA A 120 -14.59 2.30 9.86
N GLY A 121 -15.35 2.21 10.96
CA GLY A 121 -14.83 1.85 12.27
C GLY A 121 -14.20 0.45 12.30
N GLU A 122 -14.83 -0.55 11.66
CA GLU A 122 -14.29 -1.91 11.51
C GLU A 122 -12.96 -1.95 10.75
N GLN A 123 -12.73 -0.98 9.87
CA GLN A 123 -11.48 -0.82 9.10
C GLN A 123 -10.49 0.17 9.75
N GLY A 124 -10.80 0.70 10.94
CA GLY A 124 -9.97 1.71 11.60
C GLY A 124 -9.84 3.02 10.80
N VAL A 125 -10.85 3.37 10.02
CA VAL A 125 -10.87 4.60 9.21
C VAL A 125 -11.62 5.70 9.97
N PRO A 126 -10.96 6.83 10.32
CA PRO A 126 -11.64 7.98 10.91
C PRO A 126 -12.69 8.54 9.94
N VAL A 127 -13.79 9.06 10.51
CA VAL A 127 -14.91 9.58 9.73
C VAL A 127 -15.16 11.05 10.06
N LEU A 128 -15.29 11.88 9.01
CA LEU A 128 -15.69 13.28 9.10
C LEU A 128 -17.00 13.48 8.32
N GLY A 129 -18.05 13.94 8.99
CA GLY A 129 -19.29 14.33 8.35
C GLY A 129 -19.22 15.73 7.73
N VAL A 130 -19.87 15.91 6.60
CA VAL A 130 -20.06 17.21 5.95
C VAL A 130 -21.54 17.41 5.69
N LEU A 131 -22.14 18.40 6.38
CA LEU A 131 -23.50 18.83 6.11
C LEU A 131 -23.46 19.82 4.94
N ASN A 132 -23.69 19.32 3.73
CA ASN A 132 -23.57 20.10 2.49
C ASN A 132 -24.88 20.77 2.11
N LYS A 133 -24.80 21.80 1.27
CA LYS A 133 -25.92 22.61 0.75
C LYS A 133 -26.58 23.52 1.82
N ILE A 134 -25.80 23.98 2.80
CA ILE A 134 -26.31 24.94 3.82
C ILE A 134 -26.70 26.27 3.23
N ASP A 135 -26.30 26.59 2.01
CA ASP A 135 -26.77 27.75 1.23
C ASP A 135 -28.24 27.64 0.84
N LEU A 136 -28.76 26.41 0.65
CA LEU A 136 -30.15 26.14 0.35
C LEU A 136 -31.00 25.87 1.62
N TYR A 137 -30.36 25.42 2.70
CA TYR A 137 -31.00 25.02 3.96
C TYR A 137 -30.26 25.63 5.16
N PRO A 138 -30.34 26.97 5.34
CA PRO A 138 -29.61 27.67 6.40
C PRO A 138 -30.09 27.34 7.81
N GLU A 139 -31.28 26.78 7.97
CA GLU A 139 -31.85 26.31 9.23
C GLU A 139 -31.23 24.97 9.71
N ALA A 140 -30.57 24.22 8.83
CA ALA A 140 -29.99 22.92 9.18
C ALA A 140 -28.86 23.07 10.19
N LYS A 141 -28.92 22.31 11.28
CA LYS A 141 -28.02 22.44 12.43
C LYS A 141 -27.06 21.25 12.48
N ALA A 142 -25.77 21.45 12.14
CA ALA A 142 -24.75 20.43 12.21
C ALA A 142 -24.69 19.70 13.58
N PRO A 143 -24.84 20.32 14.75
CA PRO A 143 -24.85 19.63 16.05
C PRO A 143 -25.95 18.57 16.21
N GLU A 144 -27.04 18.66 15.49
CA GLU A 144 -28.12 17.65 15.51
C GLU A 144 -27.64 16.37 14.79
N PHE A 145 -26.95 16.54 13.66
CA PHE A 145 -26.36 15.43 12.92
C PHE A 145 -25.16 14.83 13.67
N GLU A 146 -24.36 15.65 14.36
CA GLU A 146 -23.27 15.16 15.20
C GLU A 146 -23.78 14.21 16.30
N ARG A 147 -24.84 14.62 17.01
CA ARG A 147 -25.45 13.78 18.07
C ARG A 147 -26.04 12.48 17.52
N LEU A 148 -26.67 12.55 16.35
CA LEU A 148 -27.31 11.40 15.73
C LEU A 148 -26.30 10.38 15.20
N LEU A 149 -25.23 10.87 14.56
CA LEU A 149 -24.25 10.03 13.87
C LEU A 149 -23.05 9.64 14.76
N GLY A 150 -22.85 10.31 15.88
CA GLY A 150 -21.72 10.09 16.78
C GLY A 150 -20.35 10.47 16.19
N ILE A 151 -20.33 11.34 15.17
CA ILE A 151 -19.12 11.81 14.49
C ILE A 151 -19.14 13.34 14.41
N ARG A 152 -17.96 13.93 14.20
CA ARG A 152 -17.85 15.37 13.90
C ARG A 152 -18.48 15.68 12.55
N VAL A 153 -19.31 16.75 12.48
CA VAL A 153 -20.00 17.21 11.26
C VAL A 153 -19.68 18.69 11.00
N VAL A 154 -19.14 19.01 9.84
CA VAL A 154 -18.82 20.36 9.40
C VAL A 154 -19.92 20.87 8.47
N PRO A 155 -20.58 22.00 8.76
CA PRO A 155 -21.50 22.63 7.83
C PRO A 155 -20.73 23.26 6.67
N ALA A 156 -21.13 22.95 5.42
CA ALA A 156 -20.49 23.48 4.22
C ALA A 156 -21.47 23.64 3.06
N SER A 157 -21.11 24.48 2.10
CA SER A 157 -21.72 24.54 0.78
C SER A 157 -20.65 24.42 -0.29
N ALA A 158 -20.71 23.36 -1.07
CA ALA A 158 -19.83 23.18 -2.21
C ALA A 158 -20.09 24.24 -3.31
N ALA A 159 -21.30 24.74 -3.43
CA ALA A 159 -21.71 25.74 -4.43
C ALA A 159 -21.21 27.14 -4.07
N SER A 160 -21.45 27.60 -2.84
CA SER A 160 -21.02 28.94 -2.38
C SER A 160 -19.59 28.95 -1.80
N ARG A 161 -18.96 27.77 -1.63
CA ARG A 161 -17.65 27.56 -0.96
C ARG A 161 -17.62 27.89 0.53
N GLN A 162 -18.75 28.19 1.13
CA GLN A 162 -18.87 28.41 2.56
C GLN A 162 -18.49 27.15 3.34
N GLY A 163 -17.67 27.29 4.40
CA GLY A 163 -17.27 26.18 5.28
C GLY A 163 -16.19 25.26 4.71
N ILE A 164 -15.75 25.41 3.45
CA ILE A 164 -14.72 24.54 2.83
C ILE A 164 -13.39 24.66 3.55
N GLU A 165 -12.96 25.85 3.94
CA GLU A 165 -11.73 26.05 4.70
C GLU A 165 -11.78 25.34 6.08
N GLN A 166 -12.92 25.41 6.76
CA GLN A 166 -13.12 24.71 8.02
C GLN A 166 -13.11 23.19 7.84
N LEU A 167 -13.69 22.69 6.74
CA LEU A 167 -13.65 21.28 6.38
C LEU A 167 -12.19 20.80 6.23
N VAL A 168 -11.36 21.54 5.50
CA VAL A 168 -9.93 21.22 5.33
C VAL A 168 -9.20 21.20 6.67
N LYS A 169 -9.45 22.16 7.56
CA LYS A 169 -8.85 22.18 8.92
C LYS A 169 -9.22 20.93 9.72
N GLU A 170 -10.48 20.49 9.65
CA GLU A 170 -10.92 19.27 10.35
C GLU A 170 -10.35 17.99 9.70
N MET A 171 -10.21 17.96 8.37
CA MET A 171 -9.54 16.85 7.67
C MET A 171 -8.07 16.71 8.14
N ILE A 172 -7.33 17.84 8.24
CA ILE A 172 -5.97 17.87 8.76
C ILE A 172 -5.92 17.40 10.23
N ARG A 173 -6.88 17.83 11.06
CA ARG A 173 -6.95 17.45 12.48
C ARG A 173 -7.18 15.95 12.68
N LEU A 174 -7.98 15.34 11.82
CA LEU A 174 -8.32 13.90 11.88
C LEU A 174 -7.29 13.01 11.21
N ALA A 175 -6.41 13.57 10.39
CA ALA A 175 -5.30 12.80 9.84
C ALA A 175 -4.44 12.21 10.97
N PRO A 176 -4.00 10.95 10.86
CA PRO A 176 -3.11 10.36 11.85
C PRO A 176 -1.86 11.22 12.05
N LYS A 177 -1.48 11.44 13.32
CA LYS A 177 -0.28 12.25 13.65
C LYS A 177 1.00 11.66 13.05
N ASP A 178 1.02 10.36 12.85
CA ASP A 178 2.12 9.60 12.26
C ASP A 178 1.97 9.45 10.73
N TRP A 179 1.17 10.32 10.10
CA TRP A 179 1.05 10.36 8.64
C TRP A 179 2.37 10.78 7.96
N SER A 180 3.39 11.22 8.70
CA SER A 180 4.74 11.32 8.14
C SER A 180 5.03 9.99 7.44
N SER A 181 5.11 10.02 6.12
CA SER A 181 5.29 8.82 5.29
C SER A 181 6.41 7.98 5.89
N PRO A 182 6.18 6.68 6.17
CA PRO A 182 7.26 5.84 6.65
C PRO A 182 8.40 5.97 5.66
N THR A 183 9.60 6.19 6.14
CA THR A 183 10.79 6.30 5.29
C THR A 183 11.15 4.93 4.72
N ILE A 184 11.70 4.90 3.52
CA ILE A 184 12.18 3.67 2.89
C ILE A 184 13.52 3.26 3.51
N LEU A 185 14.42 4.23 3.67
CA LEU A 185 15.79 4.07 4.18
C LEU A 185 16.17 5.07 5.27
N GLY A 186 15.43 6.16 5.44
CA GLY A 186 15.84 7.30 6.27
C GLY A 186 16.15 6.94 7.72
N ASP A 187 15.52 5.89 8.27
CA ASP A 187 15.79 5.38 9.62
C ASP A 187 17.00 4.44 9.70
N LEU A 188 17.56 4.02 8.56
CA LEU A 188 18.73 3.15 8.45
C LEU A 188 20.03 3.91 8.17
N ILE A 189 19.94 5.19 7.88
CA ILE A 189 21.03 6.05 7.43
C ILE A 189 21.14 7.31 8.31
N ASN A 190 22.28 7.97 8.24
CA ASN A 190 22.49 9.27 8.82
C ASN A 190 22.79 10.31 7.74
N PRO A 191 22.58 11.61 7.99
CA PRO A 191 23.01 12.67 7.08
C PRO A 191 24.48 12.51 6.69
N GLY A 192 24.77 12.60 5.40
CA GLY A 192 26.10 12.42 4.82
C GLY A 192 26.54 10.97 4.58
N ASP A 193 25.72 9.97 4.92
CA ASP A 193 26.00 8.57 4.53
C ASP A 193 25.87 8.41 3.01
N THR A 194 26.66 7.50 2.44
CA THR A 194 26.56 7.10 1.03
C THR A 194 25.86 5.74 0.93
N VAL A 195 24.85 5.67 0.05
CA VAL A 195 24.20 4.42 -0.32
C VAL A 195 24.41 4.13 -1.80
N VAL A 196 24.86 2.93 -2.11
CA VAL A 196 25.04 2.50 -3.52
C VAL A 196 23.79 1.77 -3.98
N LEU A 197 23.16 2.31 -5.03
CA LEU A 197 21.98 1.73 -5.66
C LEU A 197 22.40 1.01 -6.95
N VAL A 198 22.31 -0.30 -6.96
CA VAL A 198 22.65 -1.12 -8.12
C VAL A 198 21.40 -1.39 -8.94
N VAL A 199 21.34 -0.75 -10.11
CA VAL A 199 20.19 -0.75 -11.01
C VAL A 199 20.56 -1.49 -12.29
N PRO A 200 20.17 -2.77 -12.44
CA PRO A 200 20.35 -3.49 -13.69
C PRO A 200 19.49 -2.88 -14.78
N ILE A 201 19.92 -2.99 -16.03
CA ILE A 201 19.06 -2.63 -17.16
C ILE A 201 18.04 -3.74 -17.36
N ASP A 202 16.83 -3.51 -16.91
CA ASP A 202 15.70 -4.41 -17.13
C ASP A 202 15.10 -4.13 -18.51
N LEU A 203 15.02 -5.18 -19.35
CA LEU A 203 14.41 -5.11 -20.68
C LEU A 203 12.87 -4.87 -20.60
N ALA A 204 12.25 -5.20 -19.46
CA ALA A 204 10.84 -4.94 -19.20
C ALA A 204 10.57 -3.49 -18.78
N ALA A 205 11.60 -2.74 -18.37
CA ALA A 205 11.46 -1.32 -18.04
C ALA A 205 11.44 -0.46 -19.31
N PRO A 206 10.62 0.59 -19.39
CA PRO A 206 10.64 1.52 -20.50
C PRO A 206 12.04 2.15 -20.67
N ARG A 207 12.55 2.22 -21.90
CA ARG A 207 13.86 2.84 -22.18
C ARG A 207 13.94 4.25 -21.58
N GLY A 208 15.07 4.57 -20.97
CA GLY A 208 15.36 5.90 -20.40
C GLY A 208 14.66 6.19 -19.07
N ARG A 209 14.10 5.17 -18.40
CA ARG A 209 13.39 5.34 -17.13
C ARG A 209 13.89 4.38 -16.06
N LEU A 210 13.95 4.87 -14.82
CA LEU A 210 14.05 4.05 -13.63
C LEU A 210 12.65 3.56 -13.26
N ILE A 211 12.55 2.40 -12.61
CA ILE A 211 11.28 1.92 -12.06
C ILE A 211 10.94 2.65 -10.76
N LEU A 212 9.66 2.66 -10.42
CA LEU A 212 9.14 3.41 -9.28
C LEU A 212 9.89 3.18 -7.95
N PRO A 213 10.21 1.94 -7.53
CA PRO A 213 10.97 1.70 -6.31
C PRO A 213 12.35 2.36 -6.31
N GLN A 214 13.05 2.39 -7.44
CA GLN A 214 14.37 3.00 -7.58
C GLN A 214 14.28 4.52 -7.41
N VAL A 215 13.33 5.17 -8.10
CA VAL A 215 13.12 6.62 -8.02
C VAL A 215 12.73 7.03 -6.58
N GLN A 216 11.82 6.30 -5.95
CA GLN A 216 11.39 6.60 -4.57
C GLN A 216 12.53 6.42 -3.57
N THR A 217 13.39 5.40 -3.73
CA THR A 217 14.54 5.20 -2.86
C THR A 217 15.57 6.32 -3.02
N ILE A 218 15.83 6.78 -4.26
CA ILE A 218 16.71 7.95 -4.49
C ILE A 218 16.13 9.18 -3.78
N ARG A 219 14.85 9.44 -3.94
CA ARG A 219 14.19 10.58 -3.32
C ARG A 219 14.24 10.50 -1.79
N ASP A 220 13.96 9.35 -1.20
CA ASP A 220 14.02 9.13 0.25
C ASP A 220 15.44 9.38 0.80
N LEU A 221 16.50 8.98 0.08
CA LEU A 221 17.88 9.29 0.45
C LEU A 221 18.14 10.79 0.49
N LEU A 222 17.71 11.52 -0.53
CA LEU A 222 17.89 12.97 -0.63
C LEU A 222 17.08 13.72 0.44
N ASP A 223 15.87 13.28 0.75
CA ASP A 223 15.02 13.86 1.79
C ASP A 223 15.61 13.65 3.21
N ASN A 224 16.53 12.68 3.37
CA ASN A 224 17.24 12.40 4.62
C ASN A 224 18.73 12.82 4.58
N ASP A 225 19.10 13.78 3.73
CA ASP A 225 20.44 14.37 3.61
C ASP A 225 21.55 13.34 3.33
N ALA A 226 21.25 12.23 2.66
CA ALA A 226 22.18 11.19 2.30
C ALA A 226 22.53 11.22 0.81
N MET A 227 23.65 10.60 0.45
CA MET A 227 24.15 10.55 -0.92
C MET A 227 23.76 9.24 -1.61
N ALA A 228 23.23 9.33 -2.83
CA ALA A 228 22.94 8.17 -3.68
C ALA A 228 23.96 8.02 -4.79
N LEU A 229 24.68 6.90 -4.83
CA LEU A 229 25.52 6.51 -5.95
C LEU A 229 24.79 5.43 -6.75
N VAL A 230 24.36 5.76 -7.97
CA VAL A 230 23.62 4.84 -8.83
C VAL A 230 24.54 4.23 -9.87
N VAL A 231 24.61 2.90 -9.90
CA VAL A 231 25.50 2.14 -10.80
C VAL A 231 24.77 0.93 -11.36
N LYS A 232 25.32 0.36 -12.44
CA LYS A 232 24.90 -0.96 -12.92
C LYS A 232 25.65 -2.07 -12.17
N GLU A 233 25.12 -3.28 -12.26
CA GLU A 233 25.71 -4.45 -11.61
C GLU A 233 27.17 -4.74 -12.03
N ARG A 234 27.60 -4.32 -13.23
CA ARG A 234 28.98 -4.50 -13.73
C ARG A 234 29.94 -3.47 -13.19
N GLU A 235 29.44 -2.32 -12.77
CA GLU A 235 30.22 -1.17 -12.32
C GLU A 235 30.42 -1.15 -10.81
N LEU A 236 29.64 -1.99 -10.07
CA LEU A 236 29.62 -1.98 -8.61
C LEU A 236 31.03 -2.11 -7.99
N LYS A 237 31.81 -3.09 -8.42
CA LYS A 237 33.13 -3.34 -7.88
C LYS A 237 34.09 -2.15 -8.06
N THR A 238 34.05 -1.52 -9.23
CA THR A 238 34.85 -0.33 -9.53
C THR A 238 34.35 0.87 -8.73
N ALA A 239 33.03 1.03 -8.59
CA ALA A 239 32.44 2.08 -7.81
C ALA A 239 32.81 1.98 -6.33
N LEU A 240 32.73 0.78 -5.73
CA LEU A 240 33.12 0.54 -4.34
C LEU A 240 34.60 0.83 -4.10
N ALA A 241 35.47 0.44 -5.05
CA ALA A 241 36.90 0.71 -4.96
C ALA A 241 37.27 2.19 -5.09
N GLY A 242 36.44 2.99 -5.77
CA GLY A 242 36.64 4.42 -5.95
C GLY A 242 36.11 5.29 -4.79
N LEU A 243 35.37 4.72 -3.85
CA LEU A 243 34.84 5.48 -2.71
C LEU A 243 35.91 5.68 -1.63
N VAL A 244 36.10 6.92 -1.19
CA VAL A 244 37.02 7.25 -0.06
C VAL A 244 36.52 6.68 1.27
N ARG A 245 35.19 6.63 1.45
CA ARG A 245 34.54 6.03 2.63
C ARG A 245 33.65 4.87 2.17
N LYS A 246 33.64 3.80 2.96
CA LYS A 246 32.72 2.68 2.69
C LYS A 246 31.27 3.15 2.71
N PRO A 247 30.45 2.72 1.75
CA PRO A 247 29.04 3.05 1.79
C PRO A 247 28.34 2.37 2.98
N LYS A 248 27.33 3.00 3.51
CA LYS A 248 26.51 2.45 4.60
C LYS A 248 25.78 1.18 4.17
N LEU A 249 25.28 1.17 2.93
CA LEU A 249 24.38 0.16 2.41
C LEU A 249 24.54 0.04 0.89
N VAL A 250 24.44 -1.18 0.38
CA VAL A 250 24.19 -1.47 -1.04
C VAL A 250 22.77 -1.96 -1.21
N VAL A 251 22.02 -1.37 -2.15
CA VAL A 251 20.67 -1.78 -2.50
C VAL A 251 20.64 -2.23 -3.94
N THR A 252 20.08 -3.41 -4.22
CA THR A 252 20.02 -3.96 -5.57
C THR A 252 18.63 -4.40 -5.98
N ASP A 253 18.44 -4.67 -7.26
CA ASP A 253 17.27 -5.40 -7.73
C ASP A 253 17.40 -6.90 -7.40
N SER A 254 16.27 -7.53 -7.07
CA SER A 254 16.27 -8.96 -6.68
C SER A 254 16.81 -9.88 -7.77
N GLN A 255 16.75 -9.49 -9.05
CA GLN A 255 17.29 -10.28 -10.15
C GLN A 255 18.83 -10.25 -10.23
N ALA A 256 19.46 -9.17 -9.78
CA ALA A 256 20.92 -9.03 -9.77
C ALA A 256 21.55 -9.46 -8.44
N PHE A 257 20.78 -9.93 -7.48
CA PHE A 257 21.18 -10.10 -6.09
C PHE A 257 22.43 -11.00 -5.94
N SER A 258 22.45 -12.17 -6.56
CA SER A 258 23.58 -13.12 -6.42
C SER A 258 24.91 -12.54 -6.89
N LYS A 259 24.90 -11.75 -7.99
CA LYS A 259 26.08 -11.08 -8.50
C LYS A 259 26.53 -9.95 -7.60
N VAL A 260 25.58 -9.13 -7.15
CA VAL A 260 25.84 -7.99 -6.27
C VAL A 260 26.35 -8.46 -4.91
N ASP A 261 25.83 -9.57 -4.39
CA ASP A 261 26.32 -10.18 -3.15
C ASP A 261 27.78 -10.63 -3.28
N ALA A 262 28.14 -11.28 -4.39
CA ALA A 262 29.52 -11.70 -4.64
C ALA A 262 30.49 -10.51 -4.77
N ASP A 263 30.05 -9.37 -5.30
CA ASP A 263 30.87 -8.18 -5.50
C ASP A 263 30.88 -7.22 -4.29
N THR A 264 29.99 -7.43 -3.29
CA THR A 264 29.87 -6.57 -2.11
C THR A 264 30.63 -7.17 -0.92
N PRO A 265 31.62 -6.47 -0.34
CA PRO A 265 32.34 -6.91 0.86
C PRO A 265 31.38 -7.27 2.02
N GLY A 266 31.77 -8.26 2.84
CA GLY A 266 30.95 -8.80 3.91
C GLY A 266 30.60 -7.81 5.02
N ASP A 267 31.39 -6.79 5.18
CA ASP A 267 31.24 -5.71 6.18
C ASP A 267 30.37 -4.53 5.70
N ILE A 268 29.88 -4.57 4.44
CA ILE A 268 28.91 -3.61 3.93
C ILE A 268 27.53 -4.26 3.94
N MET A 269 26.53 -3.61 4.54
CA MET A 269 25.15 -4.09 4.54
C MET A 269 24.60 -4.17 3.11
N LEU A 270 23.76 -5.17 2.85
CA LEU A 270 23.17 -5.40 1.55
C LEU A 270 21.69 -5.72 1.68
N THR A 271 20.87 -5.12 0.82
CA THR A 271 19.44 -5.45 0.71
C THR A 271 18.94 -5.26 -0.73
N SER A 272 17.66 -5.44 -0.97
CA SER A 272 17.04 -5.18 -2.27
C SER A 272 15.91 -4.16 -2.19
N PHE A 273 15.63 -3.48 -3.32
CA PHE A 273 14.47 -2.60 -3.44
C PHE A 273 13.18 -3.31 -3.04
N SER A 274 13.00 -4.57 -3.43
CA SER A 274 11.81 -5.36 -3.09
C SER A 274 11.66 -5.63 -1.59
N ILE A 275 12.77 -5.83 -0.85
CA ILE A 275 12.75 -6.01 0.61
C ILE A 275 12.50 -4.67 1.31
N LEU A 276 13.11 -3.58 0.84
CA LEU A 276 12.80 -2.23 1.33
C LEU A 276 11.30 -1.91 1.17
N PHE A 277 10.73 -2.23 0.03
CA PHE A 277 9.31 -2.01 -0.23
C PHE A 277 8.39 -2.98 0.51
N ALA A 278 8.85 -4.21 0.80
CA ALA A 278 8.15 -5.14 1.70
C ALA A 278 7.95 -4.52 3.09
N ARG A 279 8.99 -3.87 3.62
CA ARG A 279 8.94 -3.12 4.88
C ARG A 279 8.13 -1.82 4.76
N TYR A 280 8.39 -1.04 3.73
CA TYR A 280 7.76 0.27 3.52
C TYR A 280 6.24 0.17 3.33
N LYS A 281 5.78 -0.82 2.57
CA LYS A 281 4.37 -1.02 2.22
C LYS A 281 3.64 -2.04 3.11
N GLY A 282 4.35 -3.00 3.65
CA GLY A 282 3.79 -4.14 4.38
C GLY A 282 4.37 -4.30 5.78
N ASP A 283 4.46 -5.56 6.16
CA ASP A 283 5.08 -6.05 7.39
C ASP A 283 6.19 -7.03 6.99
N LEU A 284 7.46 -6.61 7.14
CA LEU A 284 8.60 -7.41 6.71
C LEU A 284 8.71 -8.72 7.50
N GLU A 285 8.42 -8.70 8.78
CA GLU A 285 8.51 -9.88 9.66
C GLU A 285 7.47 -10.93 9.25
N ALA A 286 6.23 -10.52 9.00
CA ALA A 286 5.18 -11.39 8.48
C ALA A 286 5.57 -12.01 7.11
N LEU A 287 6.17 -11.22 6.23
CA LEU A 287 6.62 -11.68 4.90
C LEU A 287 7.83 -12.62 4.98
N VAL A 288 8.72 -12.42 5.96
CA VAL A 288 9.84 -13.36 6.25
C VAL A 288 9.31 -14.67 6.84
N ALA A 289 8.32 -14.61 7.74
CA ALA A 289 7.62 -15.81 8.23
C ALA A 289 6.99 -16.60 7.08
N GLY A 290 6.40 -15.89 6.09
CA GLY A 290 5.89 -16.52 4.87
C GLY A 290 6.96 -17.20 4.02
N ALA A 291 8.18 -16.65 3.98
CA ALA A 291 9.30 -17.32 3.28
C ALA A 291 9.70 -18.63 3.93
N LEU A 292 9.62 -18.74 5.26
CA LEU A 292 9.87 -20.00 5.97
C LEU A 292 8.84 -21.09 5.64
N ALA A 293 7.60 -20.69 5.35
CA ALA A 293 6.56 -21.63 4.96
C ALA A 293 6.82 -22.32 3.61
N VAL A 294 7.69 -21.75 2.77
CA VAL A 294 8.09 -22.35 1.48
C VAL A 294 8.75 -23.71 1.66
N ASP A 295 9.48 -23.93 2.77
CA ASP A 295 10.10 -25.22 3.08
C ASP A 295 9.08 -26.33 3.40
N SER A 296 7.84 -25.96 3.72
CA SER A 296 6.75 -26.91 4.01
C SER A 296 5.90 -27.30 2.79
N LEU A 297 6.14 -26.70 1.62
CA LEU A 297 5.41 -26.99 0.38
C LEU A 297 5.66 -28.44 -0.08
N LYS A 298 4.57 -29.10 -0.50
CA LYS A 298 4.58 -30.47 -1.02
C LYS A 298 3.95 -30.52 -2.41
N PRO A 299 4.31 -31.51 -3.23
CA PRO A 299 3.62 -31.74 -4.50
C PRO A 299 2.10 -31.81 -4.32
N GLY A 300 1.37 -31.12 -5.19
CA GLY A 300 -0.09 -31.01 -5.13
C GLY A 300 -0.63 -29.77 -4.40
N ASP A 301 0.20 -29.09 -3.58
CA ASP A 301 -0.22 -27.88 -2.87
C ASP A 301 -0.62 -26.76 -3.83
N ARG A 302 -1.59 -25.93 -3.40
CA ARG A 302 -2.04 -24.75 -4.15
C ARG A 302 -1.31 -23.49 -3.67
N VAL A 303 -0.80 -22.71 -4.61
CA VAL A 303 -0.11 -21.45 -4.39
C VAL A 303 -0.81 -20.35 -5.16
N LEU A 304 -1.16 -19.25 -4.47
CA LEU A 304 -1.68 -18.06 -5.12
C LEU A 304 -0.54 -17.10 -5.44
N ILE A 305 -0.44 -16.66 -6.69
CA ILE A 305 0.44 -15.55 -7.09
C ILE A 305 -0.43 -14.31 -7.23
N ALA A 306 -0.25 -13.34 -6.31
CA ALA A 306 -1.03 -12.12 -6.24
C ALA A 306 -0.24 -10.91 -6.74
N GLU A 307 -0.71 -10.31 -7.83
CA GLU A 307 -0.10 -9.12 -8.44
C GLU A 307 -1.02 -7.91 -8.23
N ALA A 308 -0.48 -6.84 -7.65
CA ALA A 308 -1.24 -5.62 -7.36
C ALA A 308 -1.47 -4.72 -8.58
N CYS A 309 -0.87 -5.05 -9.73
CA CYS A 309 -1.01 -4.29 -10.96
C CYS A 309 -1.00 -5.21 -12.18
N THR A 310 -1.51 -4.69 -13.30
CA THR A 310 -1.39 -5.30 -14.62
C THR A 310 -0.17 -4.70 -15.31
N HIS A 311 1.00 -5.29 -15.13
CA HIS A 311 2.19 -4.91 -15.89
C HIS A 311 2.29 -5.71 -17.20
N HIS A 312 3.10 -5.19 -18.13
CA HIS A 312 3.31 -5.88 -19.39
C HIS A 312 4.15 -7.15 -19.14
N ARG A 313 3.56 -8.31 -19.41
CA ARG A 313 4.23 -9.61 -19.24
C ARG A 313 5.23 -9.83 -20.38
N VAL A 314 6.43 -10.26 -20.04
CA VAL A 314 7.49 -10.66 -20.97
C VAL A 314 7.64 -12.18 -20.96
N GLU A 315 8.28 -12.77 -21.98
CA GLU A 315 8.43 -14.23 -22.12
C GLU A 315 9.03 -14.92 -20.88
N ASP A 316 9.89 -14.25 -20.13
CA ASP A 316 10.56 -14.77 -18.93
C ASP A 316 10.12 -14.03 -17.65
N ASP A 317 8.81 -13.81 -17.54
CA ASP A 317 8.17 -13.07 -16.44
C ASP A 317 8.41 -13.73 -15.07
N ILE A 318 8.64 -12.90 -14.04
CA ILE A 318 8.97 -13.36 -12.71
C ILE A 318 7.82 -14.12 -12.08
N GLY A 319 6.59 -13.57 -12.15
CA GLY A 319 5.42 -14.12 -11.47
C GLY A 319 4.83 -15.35 -12.16
N THR A 320 4.86 -15.38 -13.50
CA THR A 320 4.20 -16.44 -14.25
C THR A 320 5.14 -17.58 -14.66
N VAL A 321 6.45 -17.33 -14.75
CA VAL A 321 7.43 -18.32 -15.24
C VAL A 321 8.49 -18.68 -14.19
N LYS A 322 9.23 -17.68 -13.66
CA LYS A 322 10.40 -17.95 -12.81
C LYS A 322 9.99 -18.49 -11.43
N ILE A 323 9.09 -17.82 -10.74
CA ILE A 323 8.64 -18.21 -9.39
C ILE A 323 7.99 -19.60 -9.42
N PRO A 324 7.02 -19.93 -10.32
CA PRO A 324 6.48 -21.27 -10.41
C PRO A 324 7.56 -22.35 -10.62
N ARG A 325 8.53 -22.11 -11.51
CA ARG A 325 9.63 -23.03 -11.76
C ARG A 325 10.49 -23.27 -10.51
N TRP A 326 10.84 -22.22 -9.79
CA TRP A 326 11.65 -22.33 -8.58
C TRP A 326 10.89 -23.02 -7.44
N LEU A 327 9.60 -22.72 -7.25
CA LEU A 327 8.78 -23.34 -6.21
C LEU A 327 8.55 -24.83 -6.48
N ARG A 328 8.29 -25.26 -7.73
CA ARG A 328 8.21 -26.67 -8.10
C ARG A 328 9.51 -27.42 -7.77
N ARG A 329 10.66 -26.82 -8.12
CA ARG A 329 11.95 -27.40 -7.80
C ARG A 329 12.16 -27.53 -6.29
N LYS A 330 11.74 -26.53 -5.52
CA LYS A 330 11.86 -26.52 -4.05
C LYS A 330 10.92 -27.55 -3.40
N ALA A 331 9.69 -27.68 -3.88
CA ALA A 331 8.71 -28.65 -3.40
C ALA A 331 9.01 -30.10 -3.82
N GLY A 332 9.93 -30.30 -4.77
CA GLY A 332 10.26 -31.62 -5.29
C GLY A 332 9.18 -32.22 -6.22
N GLY A 333 8.29 -31.43 -6.78
CA GLY A 333 7.23 -31.88 -7.70
C GLY A 333 6.27 -30.78 -8.11
N GLU A 334 5.17 -31.19 -8.78
CA GLU A 334 4.18 -30.26 -9.33
C GLU A 334 3.35 -29.58 -8.23
N LEU A 335 3.18 -28.26 -8.39
CA LEU A 335 2.31 -27.40 -7.59
C LEU A 335 1.19 -26.84 -8.46
N ARG A 336 0.06 -26.52 -7.84
CA ARG A 336 -1.06 -25.87 -8.50
C ARG A 336 -0.98 -24.37 -8.28
N PHE A 337 -0.93 -23.60 -9.37
CA PHE A 337 -0.83 -22.14 -9.29
C PHE A 337 -2.13 -21.50 -9.75
N ASP A 338 -2.59 -20.50 -8.98
CA ASP A 338 -3.63 -19.58 -9.37
C ASP A 338 -3.03 -18.14 -9.37
N TRP A 339 -3.55 -17.29 -10.25
CA TRP A 339 -3.10 -15.90 -10.39
C TRP A 339 -4.24 -14.94 -10.11
N SER A 340 -3.98 -13.94 -9.27
CA SER A 340 -4.87 -12.79 -9.06
C SER A 340 -4.15 -11.53 -9.48
N SER A 341 -4.80 -10.68 -10.29
CA SER A 341 -4.25 -9.40 -10.73
C SER A 341 -5.18 -8.27 -10.33
N GLY A 342 -4.61 -7.14 -9.92
CA GLY A 342 -5.36 -5.94 -9.53
C GLY A 342 -5.71 -5.88 -8.05
N ILE A 343 -6.87 -5.31 -7.74
CA ILE A 343 -7.21 -4.89 -6.38
C ILE A 343 -7.79 -6.02 -5.53
N GLU A 344 -8.49 -6.98 -6.14
CA GLU A 344 -9.25 -7.99 -5.40
C GLU A 344 -8.42 -9.25 -5.17
N MET A 345 -8.41 -9.70 -3.91
CA MET A 345 -7.95 -11.04 -3.54
C MET A 345 -9.11 -12.04 -3.68
N PRO A 346 -8.86 -13.32 -4.01
CA PRO A 346 -9.90 -14.35 -4.00
C PRO A 346 -10.61 -14.43 -2.64
N SER A 347 -11.91 -14.70 -2.63
CA SER A 347 -12.71 -14.77 -1.41
C SER A 347 -12.34 -15.98 -0.52
N GLU A 348 -11.85 -17.07 -1.13
CA GLU A 348 -11.53 -18.32 -0.44
C GLU A 348 -10.01 -18.52 -0.35
N LEU A 349 -9.36 -17.74 0.53
CA LEU A 349 -7.91 -17.81 0.69
C LEU A 349 -7.45 -19.10 1.36
N GLY A 350 -8.25 -19.69 2.26
CA GLY A 350 -7.88 -20.90 3.02
C GLY A 350 -7.56 -22.15 2.19
N GLN A 351 -7.89 -22.15 0.90
CA GLN A 351 -7.52 -23.23 -0.02
C GLN A 351 -6.03 -23.21 -0.44
N TYR A 352 -5.32 -22.10 -0.20
CA TYR A 352 -3.92 -21.94 -0.59
C TYR A 352 -2.98 -22.28 0.56
N LYS A 353 -1.87 -22.94 0.24
CA LYS A 353 -0.80 -23.23 1.19
C LYS A 353 0.16 -22.04 1.36
N LEU A 354 0.26 -21.22 0.34
CA LEU A 354 1.13 -20.03 0.32
C LEU A 354 0.53 -18.97 -0.64
N ILE A 355 0.64 -17.71 -0.25
CA ILE A 355 0.40 -16.57 -1.14
C ILE A 355 1.74 -15.92 -1.45
N VAL A 356 2.06 -15.78 -2.73
CA VAL A 356 3.24 -15.06 -3.23
C VAL A 356 2.80 -13.73 -3.80
N HIS A 357 3.09 -12.64 -3.10
CA HIS A 357 2.66 -11.29 -3.48
C HIS A 357 3.78 -10.54 -4.23
N CYS A 358 3.42 -9.74 -5.24
CA CYS A 358 4.39 -8.86 -5.92
C CYS A 358 4.91 -7.75 -4.97
N GLY A 359 5.80 -6.87 -5.46
CA GLY A 359 6.39 -5.77 -4.69
C GLY A 359 5.42 -4.66 -4.25
N ALA A 360 4.12 -4.75 -4.58
CA ALA A 360 3.06 -3.82 -4.17
C ALA A 360 3.35 -2.34 -4.51
N CYS A 361 4.14 -2.06 -5.54
CA CYS A 361 4.55 -0.68 -5.89
C CYS A 361 3.39 0.24 -6.25
N MET A 362 2.28 -0.31 -6.77
CA MET A 362 1.11 0.45 -7.24
C MET A 362 0.00 0.62 -6.21
N ILE A 363 0.04 -0.10 -5.09
CA ILE A 363 -0.94 0.01 -4.01
C ILE A 363 -0.35 0.77 -2.82
N ASN A 364 -1.21 1.33 -1.98
CA ASN A 364 -0.77 2.02 -0.77
C ASN A 364 -0.48 1.02 0.38
N ARG A 365 0.14 1.52 1.46
CA ARG A 365 0.50 0.70 2.63
C ARG A 365 -0.74 0.07 3.27
N LYS A 366 -1.83 0.84 3.40
CA LYS A 366 -3.05 0.38 4.06
C LYS A 366 -3.69 -0.80 3.31
N GLU A 367 -3.74 -0.73 1.99
CA GLU A 367 -4.22 -1.82 1.15
C GLU A 367 -3.33 -3.07 1.27
N MET A 368 -2.01 -2.91 1.31
CA MET A 368 -1.11 -4.04 1.50
C MET A 368 -1.30 -4.69 2.87
N LEU A 369 -1.39 -3.90 3.93
CA LEU A 369 -1.66 -4.42 5.28
C LEU A 369 -3.02 -5.12 5.37
N HIS A 370 -4.05 -4.57 4.71
CA HIS A 370 -5.36 -5.22 4.63
C HIS A 370 -5.27 -6.62 3.99
N ARG A 371 -4.51 -6.77 2.90
CA ARG A 371 -4.28 -8.08 2.25
C ARG A 371 -3.54 -9.04 3.17
N LEU A 372 -2.54 -8.57 3.91
CA LEU A 372 -1.84 -9.38 4.90
C LEU A 372 -2.78 -9.85 6.02
N MET A 373 -3.65 -8.97 6.52
CA MET A 373 -4.66 -9.32 7.53
C MET A 373 -5.68 -10.32 7.01
N GLN A 374 -6.17 -10.19 5.78
CA GLN A 374 -7.07 -11.17 5.16
C GLN A 374 -6.42 -12.55 5.06
N ALA A 375 -5.18 -12.61 4.63
CA ALA A 375 -4.43 -13.87 4.54
C ALA A 375 -4.18 -14.48 5.93
N ALA A 376 -3.80 -13.67 6.91
CA ALA A 376 -3.61 -14.09 8.30
C ALA A 376 -4.92 -14.62 8.90
N GLY A 377 -6.06 -13.95 8.67
CA GLY A 377 -7.38 -14.41 9.09
C GLY A 377 -7.80 -15.74 8.47
N ALA A 378 -7.29 -16.06 7.28
CA ALA A 378 -7.47 -17.35 6.61
C ALA A 378 -6.39 -18.39 7.01
N GLY A 379 -5.43 -18.05 7.87
CA GLY A 379 -4.32 -18.91 8.26
C GLY A 379 -3.32 -19.22 7.15
N VAL A 380 -3.23 -18.34 6.12
CA VAL A 380 -2.37 -18.55 4.94
C VAL A 380 -1.15 -17.64 5.00
N PRO A 381 0.08 -18.20 5.00
CA PRO A 381 1.30 -17.40 4.97
C PRO A 381 1.44 -16.62 3.67
N VAL A 382 1.99 -15.40 3.77
CA VAL A 382 2.26 -14.51 2.63
C VAL A 382 3.76 -14.23 2.55
N VAL A 383 4.32 -14.33 1.36
CA VAL A 383 5.69 -13.91 1.07
C VAL A 383 5.69 -12.97 -0.14
N ASN A 384 6.57 -11.95 -0.17
CA ASN A 384 6.72 -11.14 -1.36
C ASN A 384 7.83 -11.67 -2.29
N TYR A 385 7.80 -11.25 -3.56
CA TYR A 385 8.78 -11.68 -4.57
C TYR A 385 10.23 -11.51 -4.10
N GLY A 386 10.57 -10.36 -3.50
CA GLY A 386 11.95 -10.07 -3.09
C GLY A 386 12.45 -10.98 -1.97
N VAL A 387 11.64 -11.16 -0.92
CA VAL A 387 11.96 -12.05 0.21
C VAL A 387 12.02 -13.50 -0.27
N LEU A 388 11.07 -13.93 -1.11
CA LEU A 388 11.04 -15.27 -1.70
C LEU A 388 12.29 -15.54 -2.53
N ILE A 389 12.67 -14.66 -3.46
CA ILE A 389 13.83 -14.80 -4.31
C ILE A 389 15.10 -14.87 -3.46
N ALA A 390 15.24 -13.97 -2.47
CA ALA A 390 16.39 -14.01 -1.56
C ALA A 390 16.48 -15.32 -0.76
N SER A 391 15.32 -15.87 -0.33
CA SER A 391 15.26 -17.17 0.35
C SER A 391 15.68 -18.32 -0.56
N LEU A 392 15.11 -18.39 -1.76
CA LEU A 392 15.40 -19.46 -2.73
C LEU A 392 16.86 -19.47 -3.22
N HIS A 393 17.50 -18.30 -3.24
CA HIS A 393 18.92 -18.17 -3.59
C HIS A 393 19.87 -18.28 -2.38
N GLY A 394 19.37 -18.51 -1.16
CA GLY A 394 20.18 -18.69 0.04
C GLY A 394 20.80 -17.42 0.60
N ILE A 395 20.40 -16.24 0.13
CA ILE A 395 20.96 -14.93 0.48
C ILE A 395 20.05 -14.10 1.41
N LEU A 396 18.93 -14.69 1.88
CA LEU A 396 17.97 -13.97 2.70
C LEU A 396 18.59 -13.40 3.97
N ARG A 397 19.44 -14.15 4.66
CA ARG A 397 20.14 -13.69 5.87
C ARG A 397 20.94 -12.41 5.60
N ARG A 398 21.69 -12.36 4.48
CA ARG A 398 22.45 -11.18 4.05
C ARG A 398 21.56 -10.01 3.70
N ALA A 399 20.48 -10.29 2.99
CA ALA A 399 19.49 -9.28 2.57
C ALA A 399 18.73 -8.64 3.74
N LEU A 400 18.65 -9.35 4.86
CA LEU A 400 18.02 -8.88 6.10
C LEU A 400 19.00 -8.22 7.07
N SER A 401 20.29 -8.11 6.73
CA SER A 401 21.28 -7.50 7.62
C SER A 401 20.94 -6.08 8.13
N PRO A 402 20.23 -5.21 7.35
CA PRO A 402 19.77 -3.92 7.85
C PRO A 402 18.55 -3.99 8.79
N PHE A 403 17.90 -5.14 8.96
CA PHE A 403 16.61 -5.31 9.65
C PHE A 403 16.71 -6.31 10.81
N PRO A 404 17.14 -5.87 12.02
CA PRO A 404 17.44 -6.77 13.15
C PRO A 404 16.23 -7.62 13.59
N GLY A 405 15.00 -7.09 13.56
CA GLY A 405 13.78 -7.82 13.91
C GLY A 405 13.52 -9.01 12.98
N ALA A 406 13.50 -8.74 11.68
CA ALA A 406 13.29 -9.78 10.66
C ALA A 406 14.45 -10.80 10.61
N LEU A 407 15.69 -10.34 10.85
CA LEU A 407 16.85 -11.23 10.93
C LEU A 407 16.76 -12.19 12.14
N ARG A 408 16.36 -11.68 13.31
CA ARG A 408 16.15 -12.50 14.52
C ARG A 408 15.10 -13.58 14.29
N LEU A 409 13.96 -13.23 13.70
CA LEU A 409 12.89 -14.18 13.37
C LEU A 409 13.42 -15.31 12.45
N LEU A 410 14.24 -14.98 11.45
CA LEU A 410 14.86 -15.97 10.57
C LEU A 410 15.83 -16.89 11.32
N GLU A 411 16.56 -16.40 12.33
CA GLU A 411 17.52 -17.18 13.13
C GLU A 411 16.80 -18.08 14.14
N GLU A 412 15.81 -17.59 14.83
CA GLU A 412 14.98 -18.34 15.80
C GLU A 412 14.25 -19.51 15.13
N SER A 413 13.76 -19.33 13.91
CA SER A 413 13.11 -20.40 13.14
C SER A 413 14.02 -21.58 12.83
N LYS A 414 15.33 -21.34 12.67
CA LYS A 414 16.34 -22.40 12.42
C LYS A 414 16.73 -23.16 13.67
N THR A 415 16.57 -22.57 14.85
CA THR A 415 16.92 -23.17 16.15
C THR A 415 15.77 -23.94 16.80
N GLY A 416 14.59 -24.03 16.14
CA GLY A 416 13.42 -24.77 16.65
C GLY A 416 12.64 -24.05 17.77
N VAL A 417 13.01 -22.85 18.16
CA VAL A 417 12.31 -22.02 19.15
C VAL A 417 11.32 -21.10 18.41
N ASN A 418 10.18 -21.61 17.98
CA ASN A 418 9.21 -20.80 17.22
C ASN A 418 7.96 -20.54 18.05
N GLU A 419 7.94 -19.46 18.84
CA GLU A 419 6.74 -18.97 19.54
C GLU A 419 5.83 -18.10 18.66
N TYR A 420 6.34 -17.54 17.55
CA TYR A 420 5.59 -16.59 16.71
C TYR A 420 4.43 -17.24 15.91
N ALA A 421 4.54 -18.51 15.55
CA ALA A 421 3.47 -19.23 14.85
C ALA A 421 2.25 -19.53 15.77
N LYS A 422 2.40 -19.49 17.08
CA LYS A 422 1.32 -19.71 18.07
C LYS A 422 0.51 -18.45 18.35
N GLY A 423 1.08 -17.26 18.17
CA GLY A 423 0.41 -15.97 18.45
C GLY A 423 -0.60 -15.56 17.39
N LEU A 424 -0.43 -15.97 16.14
CA LEU A 424 -1.37 -15.68 15.05
C LEU A 424 -2.60 -16.60 15.01
N CYS A 425 -2.54 -17.77 15.67
CA CYS A 425 -3.67 -18.72 15.78
C CYS A 425 -4.38 -18.70 17.14
N GLY A 426 -3.94 -17.88 18.10
CA GLY A 426 -4.37 -17.92 19.50
C GLY A 426 -5.51 -16.99 19.91
N GLY A 427 -6.23 -16.38 18.98
CA GLY A 427 -7.28 -15.39 19.24
C GLY A 427 -8.74 -15.88 19.20
N ALA A 428 -9.00 -17.20 19.20
CA ALA A 428 -10.34 -17.74 19.32
C ALA A 428 -10.43 -18.61 20.60
N GLY A 429 -10.46 -17.94 21.75
CA GLY A 429 -10.63 -18.55 23.07
C GLY A 429 -12.10 -18.61 23.46
N THR A 430 -12.63 -19.82 23.57
CA THR A 430 -13.72 -20.31 24.40
C THR A 430 -14.15 -19.38 25.54
N GLY A 431 -15.42 -19.00 25.56
CA GLY A 431 -16.11 -18.41 26.69
C GLY A 431 -17.58 -18.76 26.63
N CYS A 432 -18.02 -19.55 27.63
CA CYS A 432 -19.40 -19.98 27.88
C CYS A 432 -20.46 -18.91 27.79
#